data_065476b58cc3bda1d70941140d0e8924
#
_entry.id   065476b58cc3bda1d70941140d0e8924
#
_cell.length_a   1.000
_cell.length_b   1.000
_cell.length_c   1.000
_cell.angle_alpha   90.00
_cell.angle_beta   90.00
_cell.angle_gamma   90.00
#
_symmetry.space_group_name_H-M   'P 1'
#
loop_
_entity.id
_entity.type
_entity.pdbx_description
1 polymer ?
#
loop_
_entity_poly.entity_id
_entity_poly.type
_entity_poly.pdbx_seq_one_letter_code
_entity_poly.pdbx_strand_id
1 'polypeptide(L)'
;MPLTGEYEPSTAAWAREQTEQYEATNGEKGGSLRGCPVIVLTSVGAKTGKLRKTALMRVEHEGVYAVVGSLGGAPRNPVWCYNLRKNPHVELQDRATKRDYLAREVSGAEKATWWERAVEAWPDYAGYQAKTARQIPVFVLESRA
;
A
#
# COMPACT_ATOMS: atom_id res chain seq x y z
N MET A 1 5.67 2.24 -18.03
CA MET A 1 4.38 1.85 -18.68
C MET A 1 3.30 1.73 -17.61
N PRO A 2 2.17 2.40 -17.75
CA PRO A 2 1.08 2.23 -16.81
C PRO A 2 0.57 0.79 -16.81
N LEU A 3 0.01 0.38 -15.70
CA LEU A 3 -0.62 -0.93 -15.59
C LEU A 3 -1.85 -0.98 -16.49
N THR A 4 -2.05 -2.12 -17.16
CA THR A 4 -3.22 -2.36 -18.00
C THR A 4 -3.91 -3.63 -17.49
N GLY A 5 -5.23 -3.66 -17.63
CA GLY A 5 -6.03 -4.80 -17.24
C GLY A 5 -7.38 -4.40 -16.70
N GLU A 6 -8.22 -5.38 -16.47
CA GLU A 6 -9.55 -5.18 -15.93
C GLU A 6 -9.45 -4.88 -14.42
N TYR A 7 -10.12 -3.81 -13.98
CA TYR A 7 -10.20 -3.48 -12.57
C TYR A 7 -11.24 -4.36 -11.88
N GLU A 8 -10.82 -5.04 -10.81
CA GLU A 8 -11.72 -5.82 -9.96
C GLU A 8 -11.91 -5.08 -8.62
N PRO A 9 -13.10 -4.49 -8.38
CA PRO A 9 -13.34 -3.74 -7.14
C PRO A 9 -13.28 -4.63 -5.90
N SER A 10 -12.93 -4.01 -4.77
CA SER A 10 -12.99 -4.69 -3.48
C SER A 10 -14.43 -5.10 -3.15
N THR A 11 -14.59 -6.26 -2.54
CA THR A 11 -15.90 -6.71 -2.05
C THR A 11 -16.35 -5.92 -0.81
N ALA A 12 -15.42 -5.27 -0.11
CA ALA A 12 -15.76 -4.40 1.01
C ALA A 12 -16.17 -3.02 0.48
N ALA A 13 -17.44 -2.66 0.68
CA ALA A 13 -17.99 -1.42 0.14
C ALA A 13 -17.23 -0.17 0.60
N TRP A 14 -16.86 -0.10 1.88
CA TRP A 14 -16.14 1.05 2.42
C TRP A 14 -14.76 1.22 1.76
N ALA A 15 -14.06 0.10 1.52
CA ALA A 15 -12.74 0.13 0.88
C ALA A 15 -12.85 0.57 -0.58
N ARG A 16 -13.84 0.04 -1.30
CA ARG A 16 -14.09 0.40 -2.69
C ARG A 16 -14.44 1.89 -2.81
N GLU A 17 -15.34 2.37 -1.97
CA GLU A 17 -15.77 3.76 -1.97
C GLU A 17 -14.60 4.70 -1.67
N GLN A 18 -13.74 4.35 -0.72
CA GLN A 18 -12.58 5.18 -0.38
C GLN A 18 -11.64 5.33 -1.57
N THR A 19 -11.31 4.21 -2.24
CA THR A 19 -10.39 4.28 -3.39
C THR A 19 -11.01 5.04 -4.57
N GLU A 20 -12.29 4.83 -4.83
CA GLU A 20 -13.00 5.52 -5.91
C GLU A 20 -13.09 7.02 -5.65
N GLN A 21 -13.44 7.44 -4.42
CA GLN A 21 -13.48 8.85 -4.04
C GLN A 21 -12.09 9.49 -4.11
N TYR A 22 -11.07 8.76 -3.67
CA TYR A 22 -9.69 9.25 -3.73
C TYR A 22 -9.29 9.55 -5.18
N GLU A 23 -9.52 8.60 -6.07
CA GLU A 23 -9.17 8.76 -7.48
C GLU A 23 -9.97 9.87 -8.15
N ALA A 24 -11.26 9.95 -7.86
CA ALA A 24 -12.14 10.95 -8.48
C ALA A 24 -11.82 12.39 -8.03
N THR A 25 -11.22 12.55 -6.86
CA THR A 25 -10.96 13.88 -6.26
C THR A 25 -9.48 14.19 -6.06
N ASN A 26 -8.58 13.36 -6.59
CA ASN A 26 -7.13 13.49 -6.40
C ASN A 26 -6.76 13.58 -4.92
N GLY A 27 -7.40 12.74 -4.10
CA GLY A 27 -7.11 12.64 -2.67
C GLY A 27 -7.77 13.70 -1.78
N GLU A 28 -8.59 14.57 -2.33
CA GLU A 28 -9.34 15.53 -1.50
C GLU A 28 -10.37 14.83 -0.62
N LYS A 29 -11.04 13.80 -1.16
CA LYS A 29 -11.93 12.92 -0.40
C LYS A 29 -11.28 11.55 -0.28
N GLY A 30 -11.42 10.92 0.89
CA GLY A 30 -10.80 9.64 1.16
C GLY A 30 -9.28 9.71 1.33
N GLY A 31 -8.70 10.91 1.35
CA GLY A 31 -7.24 11.10 1.37
C GLY A 31 -6.61 11.09 2.74
N SER A 32 -7.39 10.85 3.79
CA SER A 32 -6.84 10.77 5.15
C SER A 32 -7.61 9.78 6.01
N LEU A 33 -6.95 9.28 7.04
CA LEU A 33 -7.54 8.45 8.07
C LEU A 33 -7.03 8.97 9.40
N ARG A 34 -7.94 9.40 10.26
CA ARG A 34 -7.63 10.03 11.56
C ARG A 34 -6.56 11.12 11.42
N GLY A 35 -6.69 11.95 10.39
CA GLY A 35 -5.77 13.07 10.13
C GLY A 35 -4.44 12.68 9.48
N CYS A 36 -4.18 11.39 9.25
CA CYS A 36 -2.96 10.92 8.60
C CYS A 36 -3.19 10.71 7.10
N PRO A 37 -2.26 11.15 6.24
CA PRO A 37 -2.45 11.02 4.79
C PRO A 37 -2.44 9.59 4.32
N VAL A 38 -3.19 9.33 3.24
CA VAL A 38 -3.40 8.02 2.62
C VAL A 38 -2.98 8.10 1.15
N ILE A 39 -2.55 6.98 0.62
CA ILE A 39 -2.24 6.79 -0.80
C ILE A 39 -3.08 5.65 -1.35
N VAL A 40 -3.19 5.53 -2.68
CA VAL A 40 -3.85 4.39 -3.32
C VAL A 40 -2.82 3.58 -4.10
N LEU A 41 -2.72 2.31 -3.74
CA LEU A 41 -1.85 1.34 -4.41
C LEU A 41 -2.69 0.51 -5.37
N THR A 42 -2.28 0.48 -6.65
CA THR A 42 -2.86 -0.43 -7.65
C THR A 42 -1.87 -1.53 -7.95
N SER A 43 -2.30 -2.77 -7.79
CA SER A 43 -1.47 -3.96 -8.03
C SER A 43 -2.19 -4.93 -8.96
N VAL A 44 -1.42 -5.87 -9.51
CA VAL A 44 -1.95 -6.92 -10.38
C VAL A 44 -2.23 -8.17 -9.54
N GLY A 45 -3.45 -8.66 -9.58
CA GLY A 45 -3.88 -9.82 -8.80
C GLY A 45 -3.03 -11.05 -9.12
N ALA A 46 -2.51 -11.71 -8.07
CA ALA A 46 -1.63 -12.88 -8.22
C ALA A 46 -2.34 -14.06 -8.89
N LYS A 47 -3.65 -14.19 -8.68
CA LYS A 47 -4.44 -15.31 -9.20
C LYS A 47 -5.19 -14.95 -10.48
N THR A 48 -5.71 -13.72 -10.59
CA THR A 48 -6.63 -13.34 -11.67
C THR A 48 -5.99 -12.49 -12.75
N GLY A 49 -4.87 -11.82 -12.44
CA GLY A 49 -4.26 -10.83 -13.34
C GLY A 49 -5.05 -9.52 -13.42
N LYS A 50 -6.12 -9.39 -12.66
CA LYS A 50 -6.95 -8.17 -12.66
C LYS A 50 -6.35 -7.11 -11.74
N LEU A 51 -6.62 -5.84 -12.02
CA LEU A 51 -6.12 -4.74 -11.21
C LEU A 51 -6.91 -4.65 -9.90
N ARG A 52 -6.17 -4.54 -8.79
CA ARG A 52 -6.72 -4.40 -7.44
C ARG A 52 -6.21 -3.09 -6.85
N LYS A 53 -7.08 -2.37 -6.14
CA LYS A 53 -6.73 -1.08 -5.53
C LYS A 53 -6.93 -1.12 -4.02
N THR A 54 -5.98 -0.55 -3.29
CA THR A 54 -6.00 -0.52 -1.84
C THR A 54 -5.55 0.84 -1.34
N ALA A 55 -6.31 1.43 -0.41
CA ALA A 55 -5.88 2.64 0.28
C ALA A 55 -4.98 2.24 1.45
N LEU A 56 -3.83 2.86 1.55
CA LEU A 56 -2.82 2.57 2.58
C LEU A 56 -2.29 3.87 3.17
N MET A 57 -1.71 3.78 4.37
CA MET A 57 -1.08 4.94 5.00
C MET A 57 0.13 5.39 4.18
N ARG A 58 0.28 6.70 4.03
CA ARG A 58 1.40 7.28 3.30
C ARG A 58 2.67 7.22 4.13
N VAL A 59 3.66 6.46 3.66
CA VAL A 59 5.00 6.41 4.24
C VAL A 59 5.98 6.74 3.12
N GLU A 60 6.62 7.90 3.19
CA GLU A 60 7.45 8.39 2.09
C GLU A 60 8.72 9.02 2.66
N HIS A 61 9.83 8.83 1.94
CA HIS A 61 11.10 9.45 2.26
C HIS A 61 11.90 9.64 0.97
N GLU A 62 12.19 10.91 0.64
CA GLU A 62 13.00 11.29 -0.53
C GLU A 62 12.50 10.69 -1.84
N GLY A 63 11.18 10.66 -2.03
CA GLY A 63 10.56 10.15 -3.25
C GLY A 63 10.37 8.64 -3.27
N VAL A 64 10.80 7.93 -2.24
CA VAL A 64 10.62 6.48 -2.09
C VAL A 64 9.48 6.24 -1.12
N TYR A 65 8.59 5.32 -1.45
CA TYR A 65 7.45 4.98 -0.60
C TYR A 65 7.62 3.60 0.01
N ALA A 66 6.99 3.38 1.15
CA ALA A 66 6.85 2.04 1.71
C ALA A 66 5.38 1.73 1.95
N VAL A 67 5.02 0.47 1.74
CA VAL A 67 3.69 -0.05 2.05
C VAL A 67 3.82 -1.19 3.05
N VAL A 68 2.97 -1.18 4.06
CA VAL A 68 3.08 -2.06 5.22
C VAL A 68 1.91 -3.03 5.24
N GLY A 69 2.22 -4.32 5.19
CA GLY A 69 1.22 -5.41 5.13
C GLY A 69 0.67 -5.80 6.50
N SER A 70 0.22 -4.82 7.28
CA SER A 70 -0.21 -5.05 8.66
C SER A 70 -1.58 -5.74 8.78
N LEU A 71 -2.53 -5.39 7.94
CA LEU A 71 -3.94 -5.82 8.03
C LEU A 71 -4.45 -5.71 9.48
N GLY A 72 -4.11 -4.58 10.16
CA GLY A 72 -4.53 -4.33 11.54
C GLY A 72 -3.96 -5.31 12.57
N GLY A 73 -2.88 -6.02 12.26
CA GLY A 73 -2.30 -7.04 13.13
C GLY A 73 -2.97 -8.40 13.00
N ALA A 74 -3.76 -8.63 11.97
CA ALA A 74 -4.38 -9.93 11.71
C ALA A 74 -3.33 -11.03 11.53
N PRO A 75 -3.67 -12.31 11.76
CA PRO A 75 -2.69 -13.39 11.68
C PRO A 75 -2.26 -13.76 10.27
N ARG A 76 -2.83 -13.13 9.25
CA ARG A 76 -2.50 -13.36 7.84
C ARG A 76 -2.09 -12.06 7.17
N ASN A 77 -1.33 -12.18 6.07
CA ASN A 77 -0.96 -11.03 5.25
C ASN A 77 -2.15 -10.56 4.41
N PRO A 78 -2.22 -9.24 4.09
CA PRO A 78 -3.17 -8.76 3.09
C PRO A 78 -2.92 -9.43 1.73
N VAL A 79 -3.97 -9.58 0.94
CA VAL A 79 -3.88 -10.20 -0.39
C VAL A 79 -2.90 -9.45 -1.30
N TRP A 80 -2.82 -8.12 -1.19
CA TRP A 80 -1.93 -7.33 -2.04
C TRP A 80 -0.44 -7.67 -1.82
N CYS A 81 -0.06 -8.20 -0.65
CA CYS A 81 1.32 -8.65 -0.42
C CYS A 81 1.69 -9.76 -1.40
N TYR A 82 0.80 -10.72 -1.61
CA TYR A 82 1.02 -11.80 -2.57
C TYR A 82 1.05 -11.27 -4.01
N ASN A 83 0.22 -10.27 -4.30
CA ASN A 83 0.21 -9.61 -5.60
C ASN A 83 1.56 -8.98 -5.91
N LEU A 84 2.14 -8.24 -4.96
CA LEU A 84 3.43 -7.58 -5.14
C LEU A 84 4.58 -8.57 -5.28
N ARG A 85 4.53 -9.69 -4.57
CA ARG A 85 5.55 -10.73 -4.66
C ARG A 85 5.56 -11.38 -6.04
N LYS A 86 4.40 -11.58 -6.62
CA LYS A 86 4.27 -12.18 -7.95
C LYS A 86 4.48 -11.16 -9.07
N ASN A 87 3.91 -9.97 -8.92
CA ASN A 87 3.91 -8.91 -9.93
C ASN A 87 4.39 -7.61 -9.27
N PRO A 88 5.71 -7.34 -9.27
CA PRO A 88 6.25 -6.19 -8.55
C PRO A 88 5.97 -4.83 -9.18
N HIS A 89 5.53 -4.79 -10.44
CA HIS A 89 5.13 -3.53 -11.06
C HIS A 89 3.80 -3.09 -10.48
N VAL A 90 3.78 -1.89 -9.88
CA VAL A 90 2.60 -1.31 -9.24
C VAL A 90 2.44 0.13 -9.69
N GLU A 91 1.25 0.68 -9.45
CA GLU A 91 0.97 2.10 -9.64
C GLU A 91 0.60 2.69 -8.29
N LEU A 92 1.11 3.88 -8.00
CA LEU A 92 0.81 4.56 -6.75
C LEU A 92 0.27 5.94 -7.04
N GLN A 93 -0.85 6.28 -6.42
CA GLN A 93 -1.40 7.63 -6.45
C GLN A 93 -1.23 8.28 -5.09
N ASP A 94 -0.51 9.40 -5.09
CA ASP A 94 -0.35 10.27 -3.93
C ASP A 94 -0.95 11.62 -4.31
N ARG A 95 -2.18 11.86 -3.88
CA ARG A 95 -3.00 13.02 -4.25
C ARG A 95 -3.18 13.10 -5.77
N ALA A 96 -2.68 14.14 -6.42
CA ALA A 96 -2.80 14.31 -7.87
C ALA A 96 -1.69 13.63 -8.66
N THR A 97 -0.68 13.09 -7.98
CA THR A 97 0.47 12.44 -8.63
C THR A 97 0.25 10.94 -8.71
N LYS A 98 0.27 10.40 -9.92
CA LYS A 98 0.12 8.97 -10.16
C LYS A 98 1.33 8.50 -10.97
N ARG A 99 2.07 7.51 -10.47
CA ARG A 99 3.31 7.02 -11.08
C ARG A 99 3.46 5.52 -10.94
N ASP A 100 4.30 4.94 -11.81
CA ASP A 100 4.67 3.54 -11.78
C ASP A 100 5.88 3.34 -10.87
N TYR A 101 5.86 2.24 -10.12
CA TYR A 101 6.94 1.85 -9.20
C TYR A 101 7.22 0.36 -9.33
N LEU A 102 8.41 -0.05 -8.89
CA LEU A 102 8.72 -1.46 -8.64
C LEU A 102 8.75 -1.69 -7.14
N ALA A 103 8.00 -2.69 -6.71
CA ALA A 103 7.92 -3.08 -5.30
C ALA A 103 9.04 -4.07 -4.98
N ARG A 104 9.67 -3.89 -3.81
CA ARG A 104 10.71 -4.78 -3.32
C ARG A 104 10.49 -5.02 -1.83
N GLU A 105 10.31 -6.28 -1.45
CA GLU A 105 10.16 -6.62 -0.03
C GLU A 105 11.52 -6.47 0.67
N VAL A 106 11.51 -5.77 1.79
CA VAL A 106 12.74 -5.48 2.53
C VAL A 106 12.83 -6.28 3.83
N SER A 107 14.05 -6.44 4.32
CA SER A 107 14.33 -7.18 5.54
C SER A 107 15.54 -6.57 6.25
N GLY A 108 15.88 -7.07 7.44
CA GLY A 108 17.06 -6.64 8.18
C GLY A 108 17.05 -5.15 8.51
N ALA A 109 18.23 -4.52 8.38
CA ALA A 109 18.41 -3.11 8.72
C ALA A 109 17.56 -2.17 7.87
N GLU A 110 17.40 -2.48 6.58
CA GLU A 110 16.56 -1.67 5.69
C GLU A 110 15.11 -1.70 6.14
N LYS A 111 14.58 -2.87 6.50
CA LYS A 111 13.23 -2.99 7.04
C LYS A 111 13.09 -2.22 8.35
N ALA A 112 14.08 -2.30 9.23
CA ALA A 112 14.04 -1.60 10.50
C ALA A 112 13.93 -0.08 10.31
N THR A 113 14.69 0.48 9.39
CA THR A 113 14.63 1.90 9.05
C THR A 113 13.25 2.31 8.55
N TRP A 114 12.69 1.54 7.61
CA TRP A 114 11.37 1.83 7.07
C TRP A 114 10.26 1.60 8.07
N TRP A 115 10.43 0.63 8.98
CA TRP A 115 9.48 0.41 10.07
C TRP A 115 9.39 1.62 10.99
N GLU A 116 10.52 2.22 11.33
CA GLU A 116 10.53 3.44 12.14
C GLU A 116 9.78 4.57 11.45
N ARG A 117 10.00 4.75 10.14
CA ARG A 117 9.28 5.75 9.34
C ARG A 117 7.78 5.47 9.29
N ALA A 118 7.42 4.20 9.17
CA ALA A 118 6.02 3.78 9.14
C ALA A 118 5.31 4.05 10.47
N VAL A 119 5.95 3.73 11.59
CA VAL A 119 5.40 4.00 12.93
C VAL A 119 5.26 5.50 13.17
N GLU A 120 6.20 6.30 12.67
CA GLU A 120 6.09 7.76 12.74
C GLU A 120 4.87 8.26 11.98
N ALA A 121 4.61 7.73 10.79
CA ALA A 121 3.47 8.10 9.98
C ALA A 121 2.14 7.57 10.54
N TRP A 122 2.17 6.37 11.13
CA TRP A 122 0.99 5.72 11.70
C TRP A 122 1.41 4.92 12.94
N PRO A 123 1.36 5.54 14.14
CA PRO A 123 1.84 4.89 15.38
C PRO A 123 1.20 3.55 15.71
N ASP A 124 -0.02 3.29 15.23
CA ASP A 124 -0.72 2.03 15.48
C ASP A 124 0.00 0.81 14.88
N TYR A 125 0.91 1.00 13.92
CA TYR A 125 1.68 -0.12 13.37
C TYR A 125 2.45 -0.89 14.44
N ALA A 126 3.00 -0.20 15.44
CA ALA A 126 3.70 -0.86 16.53
C ALA A 126 2.77 -1.80 17.30
N GLY A 127 1.54 -1.37 17.57
CA GLY A 127 0.53 -2.19 18.20
C GLY A 127 0.09 -3.38 17.34
N TYR A 128 0.02 -3.19 16.03
CA TYR A 128 -0.34 -4.27 15.10
C TYR A 128 0.70 -5.39 15.12
N GLN A 129 2.00 -5.05 15.11
CA GLN A 129 3.06 -6.07 15.21
C GLN A 129 2.99 -6.81 16.54
N ALA A 130 2.63 -6.14 17.64
CA ALA A 130 2.50 -6.77 18.94
C ALA A 130 1.33 -7.76 19.01
N LYS A 131 0.33 -7.62 18.13
CA LYS A 131 -0.85 -8.51 18.11
C LYS A 131 -0.62 -9.81 17.36
N THR A 132 0.43 -9.92 16.56
CA THR A 132 0.64 -11.10 15.71
C THR A 132 2.06 -11.64 15.85
N ALA A 133 2.17 -12.96 15.75
CA ALA A 133 3.47 -13.63 15.75
C ALA A 133 4.16 -13.56 14.38
N ARG A 134 3.41 -13.26 13.30
CA ARG A 134 4.02 -13.16 11.98
C ARG A 134 4.85 -11.88 11.87
N GLN A 135 5.85 -11.91 11.02
CA GLN A 135 6.60 -10.72 10.63
C GLN A 135 5.76 -9.92 9.64
N ILE A 136 5.36 -8.70 10.01
CA ILE A 136 4.59 -7.84 9.11
C ILE A 136 5.47 -7.43 7.92
N PRO A 137 5.09 -7.77 6.67
CA PRO A 137 5.92 -7.40 5.51
C PRO A 137 5.94 -5.90 5.26
N VAL A 138 7.08 -5.41 4.82
CA VAL A 138 7.25 -4.05 4.33
C VAL A 138 7.81 -4.12 2.92
N PHE A 139 7.16 -3.44 1.98
CA PHE A 139 7.63 -3.31 0.61
C PHE A 139 8.03 -1.88 0.35
N VAL A 140 9.17 -1.69 -0.29
CA VAL A 140 9.65 -0.39 -0.72
C VAL A 140 9.29 -0.22 -2.20
N LEU A 141 8.73 0.92 -2.54
CA LEU A 141 8.34 1.25 -3.90
C LEU A 141 9.34 2.25 -4.46
N GLU A 142 10.10 1.81 -5.44
CA GLU A 142 11.12 2.63 -6.09
C GLU A 142 10.65 3.05 -7.48
N SER A 143 10.94 4.29 -7.86
CA SER A 143 10.49 4.82 -9.12
C SER A 143 10.99 3.97 -10.27
N ARG A 144 10.10 3.68 -11.20
CA ARG A 144 10.44 2.99 -12.44
C ARG A 144 10.76 4.05 -13.49
N ALA A 145 12.03 4.35 -13.54
CA ALA A 145 12.52 5.35 -14.49
C ALA A 145 12.59 4.79 -15.94
#